data_5b626b7aa978ae7a76f4a90634ee7cc4
#
_entry.id   5b626b7aa978ae7a76f4a90634ee7cc4
#
_cell.length_a   1.000
_cell.length_b   1.000
_cell.length_c   1.000
_cell.angle_alpha   90.00
_cell.angle_beta   90.00
_cell.angle_gamma   90.00
#
_symmetry.space_group_name_H-M   'P 1'
#
loop_
_entity.id
_entity.type
_entity.pdbx_description
1 polymer ?
#
loop_
_entity_poly.entity_id
_entity_poly.type
_entity_poly.pdbx_seq_one_letter_code
_entity_poly.pdbx_strand_id
1 'polypeptide(L)'
;MRRQDLETLFGFSYWMKDRVLECAAKLTTAEFQAPSGLTTRDLRGTLVHTLDVESSWRARLQGQPEDVWKKELPLGDYPTARALIDHWRRDEYQMKAWLATLDDDRLAQIYDLEPGSAERFPLWYYVLHIHSHTQQQLGDAAVLLTRMRQSPGNIEFLEYADFLHREGTRPEGHARVRAGRQHLGSDRKST
;
A
#
# COMPACT_ATOMS: atom_id res chain seq x y z
N MET A 1 15.75 -14.66 5.79
CA MET A 1 14.48 -14.37 5.07
C MET A 1 14.78 -14.45 3.59
N ARG A 2 13.96 -15.16 2.84
CA ARG A 2 14.15 -15.31 1.40
C ARG A 2 13.37 -14.22 0.67
N ARG A 3 13.76 -13.90 -0.57
CA ARG A 3 13.04 -12.97 -1.44
C ARG A 3 11.54 -13.33 -1.56
N GLN A 4 11.23 -14.60 -1.77
CA GLN A 4 9.86 -15.09 -1.91
C GLN A 4 9.01 -14.82 -0.65
N ASP A 5 9.61 -14.89 0.54
CA ASP A 5 8.92 -14.58 1.79
C ASP A 5 8.54 -13.09 1.84
N LEU A 6 9.46 -12.19 1.40
CA LEU A 6 9.19 -10.76 1.30
C LEU A 6 8.13 -10.44 0.23
N GLU A 7 8.20 -11.07 -0.94
CA GLU A 7 7.18 -10.91 -1.99
C GLU A 7 5.77 -11.27 -1.48
N THR A 8 5.67 -12.34 -0.67
CA THR A 8 4.41 -12.74 -0.03
C THR A 8 3.93 -11.70 0.98
N LEU A 9 4.83 -11.20 1.82
CA LEU A 9 4.50 -10.19 2.84
C LEU A 9 4.07 -8.85 2.22
N PHE A 10 4.77 -8.39 1.19
CA PHE A 10 4.38 -7.18 0.46
C PHE A 10 3.09 -7.38 -0.35
N GLY A 11 2.88 -8.58 -0.90
CA GLY A 11 1.60 -8.94 -1.52
C GLY A 11 0.43 -8.81 -0.54
N PHE A 12 0.62 -9.26 0.70
CA PHE A 12 -0.35 -9.07 1.79
C PHE A 12 -0.56 -7.59 2.12
N SER A 13 0.52 -6.79 2.24
CA SER A 13 0.39 -5.34 2.48
C SER A 13 -0.43 -4.66 1.40
N TYR A 14 -0.23 -4.99 0.13
CA TYR A 14 -0.96 -4.38 -0.98
C TYR A 14 -2.41 -4.85 -1.07
N TRP A 15 -2.68 -6.11 -0.78
CA TRP A 15 -4.05 -6.61 -0.66
C TRP A 15 -4.82 -5.90 0.46
N MET A 16 -4.19 -5.70 1.61
CA MET A 16 -4.77 -4.96 2.73
C MET A 16 -4.97 -3.48 2.39
N LYS A 17 -3.96 -2.84 1.78
CA LYS A 17 -4.01 -1.46 1.29
C LYS A 17 -5.19 -1.24 0.35
N ASP A 18 -5.39 -2.13 -0.62
CA ASP A 18 -6.48 -1.98 -1.59
C ASP A 18 -7.85 -1.98 -0.90
N ARG A 19 -8.09 -2.88 0.06
CA ARG A 19 -9.33 -2.93 0.85
C ARG A 19 -9.55 -1.66 1.67
N VAL A 20 -8.50 -1.16 2.31
CA VAL A 20 -8.54 0.10 3.08
C VAL A 20 -8.83 1.29 2.16
N LEU A 21 -8.15 1.39 1.04
CA LEU A 21 -8.34 2.49 0.08
C LEU A 21 -9.69 2.44 -0.63
N GLU A 22 -10.24 1.25 -0.94
CA GLU A 22 -11.60 1.09 -1.45
C GLU A 22 -12.65 1.62 -0.47
N CYS A 23 -12.45 1.41 0.82
CA CYS A 23 -13.32 1.96 1.85
C CYS A 23 -13.14 3.48 1.98
N ALA A 24 -11.91 3.97 2.00
CA ALA A 24 -11.61 5.40 2.05
C ALA A 24 -12.18 6.18 0.84
N ALA A 25 -12.21 5.54 -0.34
CA ALA A 25 -12.74 6.14 -1.58
C ALA A 25 -14.27 6.37 -1.56
N LYS A 26 -14.99 5.78 -0.61
CA LYS A 26 -16.44 6.00 -0.42
C LYS A 26 -16.74 7.23 0.43
N LEU A 27 -15.74 7.77 1.11
CA LEU A 27 -15.86 8.96 1.92
C LEU A 27 -15.94 10.23 1.07
N THR A 28 -16.69 11.23 1.54
CA THR A 28 -16.59 12.58 1.01
C THR A 28 -15.23 13.19 1.33
N THR A 29 -14.84 14.25 0.63
CA THR A 29 -13.59 14.98 0.90
C THR A 29 -13.53 15.45 2.37
N ALA A 30 -14.64 15.97 2.90
CA ALA A 30 -14.73 16.45 4.27
C ALA A 30 -14.51 15.32 5.30
N GLU A 31 -15.12 14.16 5.08
CA GLU A 31 -14.93 12.98 5.94
C GLU A 31 -13.48 12.44 5.86
N PHE A 32 -12.91 12.37 4.67
CA PHE A 32 -11.53 11.89 4.47
C PHE A 32 -10.50 12.80 5.17
N GLN A 33 -10.79 14.08 5.28
CA GLN A 33 -9.92 15.09 5.92
C GLN A 33 -10.31 15.39 7.38
N ALA A 34 -11.36 14.76 7.90
CA ALA A 34 -11.85 15.05 9.24
C ALA A 34 -10.81 14.72 10.31
N PRO A 35 -10.55 15.62 11.27
CA PRO A 35 -9.68 15.35 12.39
C PRO A 35 -10.15 14.12 13.19
N SER A 36 -9.21 13.33 13.68
CA SER A 36 -9.48 12.20 14.56
C SER A 36 -8.66 12.34 15.85
N GLY A 37 -9.24 12.05 16.98
CA GLY A 37 -8.53 11.98 18.27
C GLY A 37 -8.19 10.53 18.69
N LEU A 38 -8.33 9.56 17.79
CA LEU A 38 -8.20 8.14 18.13
C LEU A 38 -6.80 7.57 17.88
N THR A 39 -6.09 8.13 16.92
CA THR A 39 -4.74 7.72 16.49
C THR A 39 -3.84 8.93 16.41
N THR A 40 -2.55 8.74 16.22
CA THR A 40 -1.56 9.82 16.13
C THR A 40 -1.86 10.81 15.00
N ARG A 41 -2.48 10.33 13.90
CA ARG A 41 -2.88 11.10 12.71
C ARG A 41 -4.33 10.86 12.39
N ASP A 42 -4.98 11.79 11.66
CA ASP A 42 -6.26 11.52 11.02
C ASP A 42 -6.11 10.50 9.86
N LEU A 43 -7.21 10.09 9.26
CA LEU A 43 -7.21 9.07 8.20
C LEU A 43 -6.33 9.46 7.02
N ARG A 44 -6.48 10.69 6.51
CA ARG A 44 -5.65 11.19 5.40
C ARG A 44 -4.18 11.21 5.77
N GLY A 45 -3.85 11.77 6.93
CA GLY A 45 -2.49 11.85 7.44
C GLY A 45 -1.86 10.47 7.62
N THR A 46 -2.62 9.49 8.13
CA THR A 46 -2.14 8.10 8.29
C THR A 46 -1.81 7.47 6.94
N LEU A 47 -2.71 7.57 5.96
CA LEU A 47 -2.53 6.94 4.65
C LEU A 47 -1.42 7.61 3.82
N VAL A 48 -1.33 8.96 3.85
CA VAL A 48 -0.25 9.68 3.15
C VAL A 48 1.09 9.36 3.79
N HIS A 49 1.18 9.35 5.14
CA HIS A 49 2.40 8.98 5.83
C HIS A 49 2.84 7.53 5.55
N THR A 50 1.90 6.62 5.38
CA THR A 50 2.24 5.22 5.04
C THR A 50 2.93 5.15 3.68
N LEU A 51 2.37 5.81 2.66
CA LEU A 51 2.97 5.88 1.34
C LEU A 51 4.33 6.60 1.37
N ASP A 52 4.41 7.70 2.11
CA ASP A 52 5.64 8.49 2.27
C ASP A 52 6.79 7.65 2.84
N VAL A 53 6.53 6.94 3.93
CA VAL A 53 7.52 6.05 4.54
C VAL A 53 7.91 4.91 3.60
N GLU A 54 6.97 4.29 2.90
CA GLU A 54 7.26 3.20 1.96
C GLU A 54 8.18 3.68 0.83
N SER A 55 7.85 4.80 0.19
CA SER A 55 8.63 5.37 -0.92
C SER A 55 9.99 5.89 -0.48
N SER A 56 10.04 6.57 0.66
CA SER A 56 11.25 7.13 1.26
C SER A 56 12.27 6.04 1.63
N TRP A 57 11.84 5.01 2.35
CA TRP A 57 12.71 3.88 2.70
C TRP A 57 13.19 3.12 1.47
N ARG A 58 12.32 2.85 0.49
CA ARG A 58 12.73 2.23 -0.77
C ARG A 58 13.80 3.06 -1.47
N ALA A 59 13.59 4.36 -1.63
CA ALA A 59 14.57 5.27 -2.24
C ALA A 59 15.90 5.26 -1.49
N ARG A 60 15.88 5.31 -0.16
CA ARG A 60 17.07 5.26 0.69
C ARG A 60 17.83 3.93 0.53
N LEU A 61 17.14 2.81 0.54
CA LEU A 61 17.76 1.48 0.38
C LEU A 61 18.26 1.23 -1.05
N GLN A 62 17.77 1.96 -2.03
CA GLN A 62 18.27 2.00 -3.40
C GLN A 62 19.48 2.94 -3.56
N GLY A 63 19.92 3.62 -2.50
CA GLY A 63 21.04 4.56 -2.53
C GLY A 63 20.72 5.89 -3.23
N GLN A 64 19.44 6.28 -3.29
CA GLN A 64 19.07 7.59 -3.82
C GLN A 64 19.61 8.72 -2.93
N PRO A 65 19.85 9.93 -3.49
CA PRO A 65 20.30 11.09 -2.75
C PRO A 65 19.35 11.47 -1.61
N GLU A 66 19.91 12.13 -0.58
CA GLU A 66 19.19 12.48 0.64
C GLU A 66 18.01 13.43 0.39
N ASP A 67 18.14 14.35 -0.53
CA ASP A 67 17.08 15.28 -0.94
C ASP A 67 15.90 14.58 -1.65
N VAL A 68 16.10 13.35 -2.13
CA VAL A 68 15.03 12.51 -2.72
C VAL A 68 14.26 11.79 -1.62
N TRP A 69 14.94 11.05 -0.73
CA TRP A 69 14.24 10.22 0.26
C TRP A 69 13.81 10.97 1.52
N LYS A 70 14.32 12.18 1.78
CA LYS A 70 13.85 13.07 2.86
C LYS A 70 12.70 13.98 2.45
N LYS A 71 12.31 13.97 1.17
CA LYS A 71 11.23 14.81 0.69
C LYS A 71 9.89 14.21 1.08
N GLU A 72 9.25 14.83 2.09
CA GLU A 72 7.92 14.42 2.55
C GLU A 72 6.83 14.68 1.50
N LEU A 73 5.82 13.83 1.47
CA LEU A 73 4.63 13.99 0.64
C LEU A 73 3.70 15.03 1.24
N PRO A 74 3.42 16.15 0.55
CA PRO A 74 2.55 17.20 1.10
C PRO A 74 1.10 16.72 1.18
N LEU A 75 0.46 16.83 2.34
CA LEU A 75 -0.96 16.46 2.53
C LEU A 75 -1.90 17.17 1.54
N GLY A 76 -1.55 18.39 1.11
CA GLY A 76 -2.33 19.16 0.15
C GLY A 76 -2.52 18.51 -1.22
N ASP A 77 -1.58 17.65 -1.62
CA ASP A 77 -1.61 16.94 -2.90
C ASP A 77 -2.62 15.77 -2.89
N TYR A 78 -3.13 15.39 -1.72
CA TYR A 78 -4.06 14.27 -1.52
C TYR A 78 -5.38 14.71 -0.89
N PRO A 79 -6.16 15.56 -1.58
CA PRO A 79 -7.44 16.04 -1.05
C PRO A 79 -8.50 14.93 -0.94
N THR A 80 -8.33 13.83 -1.66
CA THR A 80 -9.23 12.67 -1.66
C THR A 80 -8.43 11.36 -1.66
N ALA A 81 -9.06 10.28 -1.23
CA ALA A 81 -8.45 8.94 -1.29
C ALA A 81 -8.09 8.53 -2.73
N ARG A 82 -8.82 9.01 -3.75
CA ARG A 82 -8.54 8.69 -5.15
C ARG A 82 -7.20 9.23 -5.63
N ALA A 83 -6.84 10.46 -5.26
CA ALA A 83 -5.53 11.03 -5.57
C ALA A 83 -4.39 10.18 -4.98
N LEU A 84 -4.58 9.68 -3.76
CA LEU A 84 -3.64 8.80 -3.09
C LEU A 84 -3.53 7.43 -3.78
N ILE A 85 -4.66 6.83 -4.18
CA ILE A 85 -4.70 5.54 -4.88
C ILE A 85 -3.82 5.54 -6.13
N ASP A 86 -3.93 6.59 -6.95
CA ASP A 86 -3.17 6.68 -8.21
C ASP A 86 -1.67 6.82 -7.97
N HIS A 87 -1.27 7.51 -6.91
CA HIS A 87 0.14 7.59 -6.53
C HIS A 87 0.64 6.25 -5.98
N TRP A 88 -0.08 5.65 -5.04
CA TRP A 88 0.35 4.39 -4.39
C TRP A 88 0.45 3.22 -5.36
N ARG A 89 -0.41 3.15 -6.38
CA ARG A 89 -0.26 2.15 -7.46
C ARG A 89 1.07 2.24 -8.19
N ARG A 90 1.55 3.46 -8.46
CA ARG A 90 2.86 3.66 -9.08
C ARG A 90 3.98 3.25 -8.15
N ASP A 91 3.87 3.59 -6.87
CA ASP A 91 4.87 3.22 -5.86
C ASP A 91 4.92 1.71 -5.62
N GLU A 92 3.77 1.05 -5.54
CA GLU A 92 3.66 -0.42 -5.46
C GLU A 92 4.38 -1.10 -6.64
N TYR A 93 4.18 -0.60 -7.85
CA TYR A 93 4.88 -1.13 -9.02
C TYR A 93 6.41 -0.99 -8.87
N GLN A 94 6.89 0.16 -8.42
CA GLN A 94 8.30 0.41 -8.19
C GLN A 94 8.88 -0.47 -7.05
N MET A 95 8.12 -0.66 -5.97
CA MET A 95 8.51 -1.54 -4.88
C MET A 95 8.64 -2.99 -5.35
N LYS A 96 7.64 -3.51 -6.07
CA LYS A 96 7.66 -4.87 -6.64
C LYS A 96 8.83 -5.05 -7.60
N ALA A 97 9.08 -4.07 -8.48
CA ALA A 97 10.21 -4.10 -9.40
C ALA A 97 11.55 -4.11 -8.66
N TRP A 98 11.70 -3.32 -7.59
CA TRP A 98 12.91 -3.32 -6.79
C TRP A 98 13.11 -4.65 -6.04
N LEU A 99 12.08 -5.17 -5.36
CA LEU A 99 12.15 -6.46 -4.66
C LEU A 99 12.57 -7.59 -5.59
N ALA A 100 12.12 -7.59 -6.84
CA ALA A 100 12.50 -8.56 -7.85
C ALA A 100 13.99 -8.51 -8.24
N THR A 101 14.69 -7.42 -7.98
CA THR A 101 16.15 -7.31 -8.19
C THR A 101 16.99 -7.86 -7.04
N LEU A 102 16.37 -8.15 -5.89
CA LEU A 102 17.05 -8.66 -4.71
C LEU A 102 17.10 -10.19 -4.77
N ASP A 103 18.25 -10.77 -4.44
CA ASP A 103 18.40 -12.21 -4.17
C ASP A 103 18.57 -12.46 -2.67
N ASP A 104 18.54 -13.73 -2.28
CA ASP A 104 18.64 -14.14 -0.89
C ASP A 104 20.00 -13.76 -0.27
N ASP A 105 21.07 -13.81 -1.05
CA ASP A 105 22.41 -13.44 -0.62
C ASP A 105 22.51 -11.94 -0.36
N ARG A 106 21.96 -11.13 -1.26
CA ARG A 106 21.89 -9.67 -1.07
C ARG A 106 21.05 -9.29 0.15
N LEU A 107 19.94 -9.97 0.36
CA LEU A 107 19.08 -9.76 1.53
C LEU A 107 19.79 -10.09 2.85
N ALA A 108 20.66 -11.10 2.86
CA ALA A 108 21.41 -11.50 4.04
C ALA A 108 22.63 -10.60 4.34
N GLN A 109 23.10 -9.83 3.36
CA GLN A 109 24.24 -8.94 3.55
C GLN A 109 23.95 -7.84 4.56
N ILE A 110 24.95 -7.54 5.41
CA ILE A 110 24.89 -6.39 6.30
C ILE A 110 24.82 -5.11 5.46
N TYR A 111 23.80 -4.31 5.72
CA TYR A 111 23.59 -3.03 5.06
C TYR A 111 23.99 -1.88 5.99
N ASP A 112 24.89 -1.04 5.51
CA ASP A 112 25.33 0.14 6.22
C ASP A 112 24.43 1.32 5.89
N LEU A 113 23.34 1.47 6.65
CA LEU A 113 22.34 2.51 6.41
C LEU A 113 22.88 3.92 6.68
N GLU A 114 23.73 4.03 7.71
CA GLU A 114 24.42 5.27 8.11
C GLU A 114 25.90 4.96 8.32
N PRO A 115 26.78 5.41 7.40
CA PRO A 115 28.21 5.18 7.54
C PRO A 115 28.74 5.64 8.91
N GLY A 116 29.38 4.70 9.63
CA GLY A 116 29.89 4.95 10.98
C GLY A 116 28.91 4.71 12.11
N SER A 117 27.65 4.32 11.84
CA SER A 117 26.73 3.85 12.87
C SER A 117 27.16 2.48 13.43
N ALA A 118 26.95 2.28 14.75
CA ALA A 118 27.11 0.96 15.36
C ALA A 118 25.94 0.01 15.01
N GLU A 119 24.81 0.55 14.56
CA GLU A 119 23.62 -0.21 14.19
C GLU A 119 23.70 -0.64 12.73
N ARG A 120 24.05 -1.91 12.53
CA ARG A 120 24.23 -2.50 11.21
C ARG A 120 23.44 -3.81 11.15
N PHE A 121 22.42 -3.83 10.32
CA PHE A 121 21.55 -5.00 10.17
C PHE A 121 21.62 -5.57 8.75
N PRO A 122 21.29 -6.86 8.55
CA PRO A 122 21.04 -7.39 7.22
C PRO A 122 19.97 -6.58 6.48
N LEU A 123 20.11 -6.43 5.16
CA LEU A 123 19.18 -5.64 4.33
C LEU A 123 17.71 -6.04 4.57
N TRP A 124 17.43 -7.33 4.76
CA TRP A 124 16.05 -7.78 4.99
C TRP A 124 15.38 -7.22 6.25
N TYR A 125 16.16 -6.76 7.27
CA TYR A 125 15.60 -6.09 8.45
C TYR A 125 14.93 -4.77 8.07
N TYR A 126 15.60 -3.99 7.23
CA TYR A 126 15.07 -2.70 6.77
C TYR A 126 13.89 -2.89 5.83
N VAL A 127 13.94 -3.90 4.95
CA VAL A 127 12.80 -4.23 4.07
C VAL A 127 11.60 -4.71 4.90
N LEU A 128 11.83 -5.55 5.91
CA LEU A 128 10.77 -5.98 6.83
C LEU A 128 10.22 -4.82 7.68
N HIS A 129 11.07 -3.83 8.03
CA HIS A 129 10.61 -2.63 8.72
C HIS A 129 9.56 -1.87 7.89
N ILE A 130 9.78 -1.70 6.59
CA ILE A 130 8.79 -1.09 5.67
C ILE A 130 7.46 -1.82 5.75
N HIS A 131 7.48 -3.16 5.58
CA HIS A 131 6.29 -3.99 5.69
C HIS A 131 5.57 -3.82 7.04
N SER A 132 6.32 -3.93 8.15
CA SER A 132 5.77 -3.86 9.50
C SER A 132 5.15 -2.49 9.80
N HIS A 133 5.80 -1.40 9.35
CA HIS A 133 5.26 -0.05 9.45
C HIS A 133 3.96 0.08 8.65
N THR A 134 3.95 -0.39 7.41
CA THR A 134 2.74 -0.37 6.55
C THR A 134 1.59 -1.12 7.22
N GLN A 135 1.83 -2.30 7.81
CA GLN A 135 0.80 -3.08 8.52
C GLN A 135 0.22 -2.31 9.71
N GLN A 136 1.08 -1.68 10.52
CA GLN A 136 0.65 -0.87 11.66
C GLN A 136 -0.24 0.29 11.22
N GLN A 137 0.19 1.06 10.22
CA GLN A 137 -0.54 2.24 9.75
C GLN A 137 -1.87 1.87 9.06
N LEU A 138 -1.90 0.79 8.28
CA LEU A 138 -3.15 0.29 7.69
C LEU A 138 -4.12 -0.24 8.75
N GLY A 139 -3.61 -0.81 9.85
CA GLY A 139 -4.42 -1.15 11.02
C GLY A 139 -5.07 0.08 11.65
N ASP A 140 -4.31 1.16 11.87
CA ASP A 140 -4.84 2.44 12.37
C ASP A 140 -5.91 3.02 11.43
N ALA A 141 -5.64 3.01 10.11
CA ALA A 141 -6.60 3.45 9.11
C ALA A 141 -7.90 2.62 9.12
N ALA A 142 -7.80 1.29 9.32
CA ALA A 142 -8.96 0.41 9.43
C ALA A 142 -9.83 0.73 10.65
N VAL A 143 -9.22 1.09 11.79
CA VAL A 143 -9.93 1.56 12.99
C VAL A 143 -10.70 2.84 12.70
N LEU A 144 -10.03 3.83 12.07
CA LEU A 144 -10.66 5.09 11.69
C LEU A 144 -11.83 4.90 10.72
N LEU A 145 -11.65 4.08 9.68
CA LEU A 145 -12.70 3.74 8.72
C LEU A 145 -13.89 3.01 9.38
N THR A 146 -13.62 2.11 10.31
CA THR A 146 -14.68 1.40 11.06
C THR A 146 -15.52 2.38 11.87
N ARG A 147 -14.91 3.38 12.50
CA ARG A 147 -15.62 4.48 13.18
C ARG A 147 -16.49 5.30 12.23
N MET A 148 -16.06 5.43 10.97
CA MET A 148 -16.82 6.11 9.90
C MET A 148 -17.83 5.18 9.20
N ARG A 149 -18.09 3.98 9.74
CA ARG A 149 -18.97 2.94 9.16
C ARG A 149 -18.53 2.46 7.77
N GLN A 150 -17.25 2.53 7.49
CA GLN A 150 -16.60 2.07 6.25
C GLN A 150 -15.53 1.01 6.57
N SER A 151 -15.89 -0.03 7.34
CA SER A 151 -14.95 -1.10 7.72
C SER A 151 -14.40 -1.83 6.49
N PRO A 152 -13.09 -2.06 6.39
CA PRO A 152 -12.49 -2.89 5.34
C PRO A 152 -12.75 -4.41 5.53
N GLY A 153 -13.45 -4.80 6.61
CA GLY A 153 -13.70 -6.19 6.95
C GLY A 153 -12.48 -6.87 7.59
N ASN A 154 -12.38 -8.19 7.43
CA ASN A 154 -11.24 -8.95 7.91
C ASN A 154 -10.05 -8.75 6.95
N ILE A 155 -8.95 -8.25 7.49
CA ILE A 155 -7.71 -7.91 6.77
C ILE A 155 -6.49 -8.66 7.34
N GLU A 156 -6.74 -9.84 7.93
CA GLU A 156 -5.69 -10.70 8.49
C GLU A 156 -4.91 -11.47 7.42
N PHE A 157 -3.70 -11.91 7.77
CA PHE A 157 -2.84 -12.64 6.84
C PHE A 157 -3.47 -13.96 6.35
N LEU A 158 -4.19 -14.70 7.20
CA LEU A 158 -4.84 -15.94 6.77
C LEU A 158 -5.98 -15.70 5.77
N GLU A 159 -6.69 -14.58 5.88
CA GLU A 159 -7.69 -14.18 4.88
C GLU A 159 -7.05 -13.89 3.50
N TYR A 160 -5.85 -13.29 3.52
CA TYR A 160 -5.05 -13.12 2.30
C TYR A 160 -4.57 -14.46 1.73
N ALA A 161 -4.13 -15.38 2.56
CA ALA A 161 -3.72 -16.72 2.14
C ALA A 161 -4.88 -17.48 1.49
N ASP A 162 -6.09 -17.40 2.06
CA ASP A 162 -7.31 -17.96 1.48
C ASP A 162 -7.69 -17.28 0.16
N PHE A 163 -7.50 -15.97 0.06
CA PHE A 163 -7.69 -15.24 -1.20
C PHE A 163 -6.75 -15.77 -2.28
N LEU A 164 -5.45 -15.93 -2.00
CA LEU A 164 -4.48 -16.48 -2.96
C LEU A 164 -4.85 -17.91 -3.38
N HIS A 165 -5.27 -18.75 -2.45
CA HIS A 165 -5.69 -20.12 -2.75
C HIS A 165 -6.89 -20.13 -3.69
N ARG A 166 -7.91 -19.31 -3.45
CA ARG A 166 -9.09 -19.19 -4.30
C ARG A 166 -8.78 -18.65 -5.70
N GLU A 167 -7.88 -17.66 -5.81
CA GLU A 167 -7.46 -17.13 -7.12
C GLU A 167 -6.60 -18.14 -7.91
N GLY A 168 -5.71 -18.88 -7.25
CA GLY A 168 -4.88 -19.91 -7.87
C GLY A 168 -5.65 -21.16 -8.32
N THR A 169 -6.86 -21.39 -7.77
CA THR A 169 -7.74 -22.50 -8.14
C THR A 169 -8.78 -22.11 -9.21
N ARG A 170 -8.87 -20.83 -9.59
CA ARG A 170 -9.75 -20.40 -10.69
C ARG A 170 -9.22 -20.93 -12.04
N PRO A 171 -10.03 -21.63 -12.86
CA PRO A 171 -9.61 -22.01 -14.20
C PRO A 171 -9.23 -20.77 -15.02
N GLU A 172 -8.14 -20.85 -15.78
CA GLU A 172 -7.70 -19.80 -16.70
C GLU A 172 -8.81 -19.49 -17.72
N GLY A 173 -9.69 -18.56 -17.46
CA GLY A 173 -10.82 -18.24 -18.33
C GLY A 173 -11.63 -17.01 -17.92
N HIS A 174 -11.48 -16.53 -16.69
CA HIS A 174 -12.34 -15.45 -16.17
C HIS A 174 -11.63 -14.09 -15.96
N ALA A 175 -10.41 -13.93 -16.41
CA ALA A 175 -9.59 -12.72 -16.19
C ALA A 175 -9.93 -11.54 -17.14
N ARG A 176 -11.00 -11.60 -17.95
CA ARG A 176 -11.33 -10.52 -18.90
C ARG A 176 -12.81 -10.18 -18.96
N VAL A 177 -13.42 -9.69 -17.89
CA VAL A 177 -14.66 -8.88 -17.99
C VAL A 177 -14.74 -7.90 -16.81
N ARG A 178 -13.93 -6.87 -16.81
CA ARG A 178 -14.18 -5.60 -16.08
C ARG A 178 -13.59 -4.40 -16.83
N ALA A 179 -13.77 -4.37 -18.15
CA ALA A 179 -13.59 -3.14 -18.92
C ALA A 179 -14.79 -3.02 -19.89
N GLY A 180 -15.63 -2.00 -19.67
CA GLY A 180 -16.55 -1.52 -20.70
C GLY A 180 -18.00 -1.98 -20.58
N ARG A 181 -18.79 -1.46 -19.64
CA ARG A 181 -20.19 -1.16 -19.93
C ARG A 181 -20.31 0.33 -20.20
N GLN A 182 -20.09 0.70 -21.44
CA GLN A 182 -20.61 1.95 -21.99
C GLN A 182 -22.13 1.77 -22.17
N HIS A 183 -22.89 2.68 -21.58
CA HIS A 183 -24.31 2.86 -21.84
C HIS A 183 -24.50 3.24 -23.29
N LEU A 184 -25.07 2.32 -24.09
CA LEU A 184 -25.72 2.67 -25.34
C LEU A 184 -27.17 3.01 -25.00
N GLY A 185 -27.46 4.30 -25.01
CA GLY A 185 -28.82 4.82 -24.96
C GLY A 185 -29.59 4.38 -26.18
N SER A 186 -30.72 3.73 -25.98
CA SER A 186 -31.71 3.46 -27.05
C SER A 186 -32.69 4.61 -27.10
N ASP A 187 -32.53 5.49 -28.11
CA ASP A 187 -33.62 6.30 -28.63
C ASP A 187 -34.70 5.42 -29.18
N ARG A 188 -35.86 5.40 -28.60
CA ARG A 188 -37.12 4.98 -29.26
C ARG A 188 -37.98 6.21 -29.44
N LYS A 189 -38.03 6.69 -30.68
CA LYS A 189 -39.06 7.56 -31.17
C LYS A 189 -40.35 6.77 -31.25
N SER A 190 -41.42 7.32 -30.68
CA SER A 190 -42.79 6.91 -30.90
C SER A 190 -43.37 7.68 -32.08
N THR A 191 -43.96 6.98 -32.93
CA THR A 191 -45.05 7.45 -33.79
C THR A 191 -46.38 7.33 -33.07
#